data_844516eda1a9f6d8dd5791f8b24c5633
#
_entry.id   844516eda1a9f6d8dd5791f8b24c5633
#
_cell.length_a   1.000
_cell.length_b   1.000
_cell.length_c   1.000
_cell.angle_alpha   90.00
_cell.angle_beta   90.00
_cell.angle_gamma   90.00
#
_symmetry.space_group_name_H-M   'P 1'
#
loop_
_entity.id
_entity.type
_entity.pdbx_description
1 polymer ?
#
loop_
_entity_poly.entity_id
_entity_poly.type
_entity_poly.pdbx_seq_one_letter_code
_entity_poly.pdbx_strand_id
1 'polypeptide(L)'
;ERANEIWTKLYQSQYLAPGLLDFNYNVLMSTLPNAILFTNGDNDTFPAWVLQRTQAVRADVLLLNLHLVWRDRSYFYRKLQEHGIDLSTNDLSGDDRADFVAALTASLEQMAPEIPVYFALTVGNQFRERINDDLYMVGLASRYSSHGIDNLGRLRHNLEHRFRLDYLKHDWYSEDHPSTRPVVAWLNTNYAYPFFLLADHYQISGEPERSDIWRQRAFDVARDYPLLLEQLRNRTPREK
;
A
#
# COMPACT_ATOMS: atom_id res chain seq x y z
N GLU A 1 -11.54 -19.32 -17.11
CA GLU A 1 -12.97 -19.43 -16.64
C GLU A 1 -13.05 -19.93 -15.20
N ARG A 2 -12.55 -21.11 -14.88
CA ARG A 2 -12.68 -21.73 -13.55
C ARG A 2 -12.06 -20.90 -12.39
N ALA A 3 -10.96 -20.23 -12.63
CA ALA A 3 -10.32 -19.35 -11.63
C ALA A 3 -11.18 -18.11 -11.32
N ASN A 4 -11.79 -17.50 -12.34
CA ASN A 4 -12.65 -16.33 -12.16
C ASN A 4 -13.96 -16.69 -11.41
N GLU A 5 -14.50 -17.90 -11.62
CA GLU A 5 -15.65 -18.39 -10.85
C GLU A 5 -15.33 -18.51 -9.36
N ILE A 6 -14.13 -18.99 -9.02
CA ILE A 6 -13.68 -19.11 -7.61
C ILE A 6 -13.60 -17.73 -6.96
N TRP A 7 -12.99 -16.76 -7.63
CA TRP A 7 -12.90 -15.38 -7.12
C TRP A 7 -14.28 -14.74 -6.92
N THR A 8 -15.19 -14.95 -7.89
CA THR A 8 -16.56 -14.44 -7.79
C THR A 8 -17.32 -15.07 -6.62
N LYS A 9 -17.21 -16.38 -6.44
CA LYS A 9 -17.82 -17.08 -5.29
C LYS A 9 -17.26 -16.59 -3.97
N LEU A 10 -15.92 -16.39 -3.88
CA LEU A 10 -15.29 -15.88 -2.67
C LEU A 10 -15.78 -14.47 -2.33
N TYR A 11 -15.92 -13.60 -3.33
CA TYR A 11 -16.48 -12.26 -3.13
C TYR A 11 -17.95 -12.30 -2.70
N GLN A 12 -18.77 -13.10 -3.38
CA GLN A 12 -20.21 -13.23 -3.09
C GLN A 12 -20.51 -13.91 -1.74
N SER A 13 -19.60 -14.75 -1.24
CA SER A 13 -19.75 -15.41 0.05
C SER A 13 -19.60 -14.45 1.24
N GLN A 14 -19.23 -13.20 1.00
CA GLN A 14 -18.91 -12.21 2.04
C GLN A 14 -17.89 -12.70 3.09
N TYR A 15 -17.06 -13.68 2.72
CA TYR A 15 -16.00 -14.20 3.58
C TYR A 15 -14.97 -13.13 3.95
N LEU A 16 -14.70 -12.20 3.01
CA LEU A 16 -13.80 -11.06 3.25
C LEU A 16 -14.58 -9.90 3.87
N ALA A 17 -14.17 -9.46 5.04
CA ALA A 17 -14.76 -8.32 5.71
C ALA A 17 -14.76 -7.06 4.82
N PRO A 18 -15.85 -6.27 4.79
CA PRO A 18 -15.92 -5.04 3.99
C PRO A 18 -14.74 -4.08 4.23
N GLY A 19 -14.34 -3.88 5.49
CA GLY A 19 -13.19 -3.04 5.82
C GLY A 19 -11.87 -3.55 5.29
N LEU A 20 -11.70 -4.86 5.13
CA LEU A 20 -10.53 -5.47 4.49
C LEU A 20 -10.51 -5.17 2.99
N LEU A 21 -11.68 -5.19 2.34
CA LEU A 21 -11.82 -4.84 0.93
C LEU A 21 -11.59 -3.34 0.71
N ASP A 22 -12.14 -2.46 1.55
CA ASP A 22 -11.94 -1.01 1.43
C ASP A 22 -10.50 -0.58 1.72
N PHE A 23 -9.82 -1.21 2.68
CA PHE A 23 -8.38 -1.03 2.88
C PHE A 23 -7.60 -1.34 1.60
N ASN A 24 -7.83 -2.53 1.01
CA ASN A 24 -7.14 -2.97 -0.19
C ASN A 24 -7.52 -2.17 -1.45
N TYR A 25 -8.77 -1.70 -1.53
CA TYR A 25 -9.17 -0.72 -2.54
C TYR A 25 -8.27 0.53 -2.45
N ASN A 26 -8.08 1.10 -1.25
CA ASN A 26 -7.27 2.29 -1.06
C ASN A 26 -5.77 2.03 -1.31
N VAL A 27 -5.27 0.82 -1.00
CA VAL A 27 -3.90 0.42 -1.39
C VAL A 27 -3.73 0.45 -2.91
N LEU A 28 -4.65 -0.17 -3.66
CA LEU A 28 -4.63 -0.16 -5.13
C LEU A 28 -4.78 1.27 -5.69
N MET A 29 -5.66 2.08 -5.11
CA MET A 29 -5.88 3.47 -5.53
C MET A 29 -4.71 4.40 -5.22
N SER A 30 -3.75 3.99 -4.39
CA SER A 30 -2.52 4.75 -4.12
C SER A 30 -1.60 4.83 -5.33
N THR A 31 -1.76 3.94 -6.32
CA THR A 31 -0.82 3.79 -7.43
C THR A 31 -1.21 4.58 -8.68
N LEU A 32 -0.22 4.87 -9.53
CA LEU A 32 -0.40 5.34 -10.91
C LEU A 32 -0.87 4.19 -11.82
N PRO A 33 -1.40 4.50 -13.03
CA PRO A 33 -1.71 3.48 -14.03
C PRO A 33 -0.50 2.61 -14.39
N ASN A 34 -0.79 1.33 -14.67
CA ASN A 34 0.18 0.33 -15.12
C ASN A 34 1.38 0.14 -14.16
N ALA A 35 1.18 0.37 -12.88
CA ALA A 35 2.21 0.25 -11.86
C ALA A 35 2.50 -1.21 -11.48
N ILE A 36 3.70 -1.45 -10.94
CA ILE A 36 4.00 -2.62 -10.12
C ILE A 36 3.76 -2.25 -8.66
N LEU A 37 2.96 -3.04 -7.95
CA LEU A 37 2.69 -2.87 -6.52
C LEU A 37 3.12 -4.11 -5.74
N PHE A 38 4.10 -3.94 -4.88
CA PHE A 38 4.54 -4.98 -3.95
C PHE A 38 3.74 -4.91 -2.65
N THR A 39 3.20 -6.08 -2.23
CA THR A 39 2.47 -6.27 -0.98
C THR A 39 3.23 -7.21 -0.04
N ASN A 40 2.86 -7.20 1.25
CA ASN A 40 3.57 -7.96 2.26
C ASN A 40 3.04 -9.39 2.42
N GLY A 41 1.74 -9.54 2.65
CA GLY A 41 1.16 -10.82 3.06
C GLY A 41 -0.23 -11.09 2.51
N ASP A 42 -0.95 -12.01 3.16
CA ASP A 42 -2.25 -12.48 2.66
C ASP A 42 -3.33 -11.39 2.73
N ASN A 43 -3.32 -10.59 3.80
CA ASN A 43 -4.36 -9.60 4.08
C ASN A 43 -4.30 -8.34 3.18
N ASP A 44 -3.18 -8.09 2.55
CA ASP A 44 -2.97 -6.98 1.60
C ASP A 44 -2.74 -7.45 0.16
N THR A 45 -2.79 -8.77 -0.08
CA THR A 45 -2.64 -9.37 -1.41
C THR A 45 -3.94 -9.99 -1.90
N PHE A 46 -4.50 -10.97 -1.17
CA PHE A 46 -5.68 -11.71 -1.66
C PHE A 46 -6.91 -10.83 -1.83
N PRO A 47 -7.28 -9.93 -0.90
CA PRO A 47 -8.43 -9.05 -1.09
C PRO A 47 -8.25 -8.11 -2.28
N ALA A 48 -7.02 -7.63 -2.53
CA ALA A 48 -6.70 -6.82 -3.70
C ALA A 48 -6.87 -7.61 -5.01
N TRP A 49 -6.40 -8.87 -5.08
CA TRP A 49 -6.67 -9.75 -6.23
C TRP A 49 -8.16 -10.00 -6.45
N VAL A 50 -8.94 -10.18 -5.37
CA VAL A 50 -10.40 -10.32 -5.47
C VAL A 50 -11.00 -9.08 -6.13
N LEU A 51 -10.65 -7.87 -5.66
CA LEU A 51 -11.12 -6.61 -6.25
C LEU A 51 -10.74 -6.47 -7.73
N GLN A 52 -9.50 -6.79 -8.08
CA GLN A 52 -9.05 -6.76 -9.48
C GLN A 52 -9.83 -7.73 -10.37
N ARG A 53 -10.06 -8.95 -9.89
CA ARG A 53 -10.67 -10.05 -10.67
C ARG A 53 -12.19 -9.97 -10.76
N THR A 54 -12.86 -9.43 -9.74
CA THR A 54 -14.33 -9.42 -9.66
C THR A 54 -14.96 -8.08 -10.01
N GLN A 55 -14.22 -6.98 -9.77
CA GLN A 55 -14.72 -5.62 -9.96
C GLN A 55 -13.86 -4.77 -10.90
N ALA A 56 -12.83 -5.37 -11.51
CA ALA A 56 -11.87 -4.67 -12.37
C ALA A 56 -11.22 -3.42 -11.71
N VAL A 57 -11.15 -3.39 -10.36
CA VAL A 57 -10.50 -2.30 -9.63
C VAL A 57 -9.00 -2.36 -9.89
N ARG A 58 -8.49 -1.38 -10.61
CA ARG A 58 -7.08 -1.26 -10.96
C ARG A 58 -6.49 -2.57 -11.51
N ALA A 59 -7.21 -3.20 -12.45
CA ALA A 59 -6.76 -4.40 -13.15
C ALA A 59 -5.49 -4.15 -14.01
N ASP A 60 -5.15 -2.89 -14.21
CA ASP A 60 -3.92 -2.40 -14.86
C ASP A 60 -2.66 -2.55 -13.99
N VAL A 61 -2.82 -2.72 -12.67
CA VAL A 61 -1.69 -2.80 -11.72
C VAL A 61 -1.23 -4.23 -11.56
N LEU A 62 0.07 -4.47 -11.77
CA LEU A 62 0.70 -5.76 -11.46
C LEU A 62 0.93 -5.86 -9.95
N LEU A 63 0.09 -6.64 -9.28
CA LEU A 63 0.17 -6.88 -7.83
C LEU A 63 1.02 -8.11 -7.52
N LEU A 64 2.06 -7.95 -6.73
CA LEU A 64 3.03 -8.98 -6.38
C LEU A 64 3.26 -9.07 -4.87
N ASN A 65 3.08 -10.26 -4.29
CA ASN A 65 3.43 -10.51 -2.90
C ASN A 65 4.94 -10.71 -2.76
N LEU A 66 5.62 -9.90 -1.93
CA LEU A 66 7.07 -9.94 -1.79
C LEU A 66 7.59 -11.26 -1.21
N HIS A 67 6.84 -11.91 -0.32
CA HIS A 67 7.26 -13.21 0.21
C HIS A 67 7.22 -14.29 -0.86
N LEU A 68 6.22 -14.26 -1.78
CA LEU A 68 6.18 -15.17 -2.92
C LEU A 68 7.30 -14.85 -3.91
N VAL A 69 7.53 -13.59 -4.22
CA VAL A 69 8.62 -13.12 -5.10
C VAL A 69 9.99 -13.55 -4.56
N TRP A 70 10.21 -13.38 -3.26
CA TRP A 70 11.45 -13.82 -2.61
C TRP A 70 11.62 -15.33 -2.65
N ARG A 71 10.56 -16.09 -2.46
CA ARG A 71 10.59 -17.56 -2.36
C ARG A 71 10.67 -18.25 -3.72
N ASP A 72 10.01 -17.70 -4.73
CA ASP A 72 9.91 -18.27 -6.09
C ASP A 72 10.22 -17.23 -7.16
N ARG A 73 11.49 -17.21 -7.58
CA ARG A 73 11.98 -16.31 -8.64
C ARG A 73 11.33 -16.63 -10.00
N SER A 74 11.06 -17.90 -10.28
CA SER A 74 10.43 -18.31 -11.53
C SER A 74 9.02 -17.77 -11.65
N TYR A 75 8.25 -17.77 -10.53
CA TYR A 75 6.95 -17.11 -10.47
C TYR A 75 7.07 -15.61 -10.78
N PHE A 76 8.04 -14.94 -10.16
CA PHE A 76 8.26 -13.52 -10.34
C PHE A 76 8.57 -13.16 -11.79
N TYR A 77 9.58 -13.76 -12.41
CA TYR A 77 9.94 -13.49 -13.80
C TYR A 77 8.80 -13.77 -14.78
N ARG A 78 8.06 -14.86 -14.58
CA ARG A 78 6.87 -15.16 -15.39
C ARG A 78 5.83 -14.06 -15.28
N LYS A 79 5.58 -13.52 -14.06
CA LYS A 79 4.62 -12.44 -13.85
C LYS A 79 5.05 -11.13 -14.53
N LEU A 80 6.32 -10.81 -14.51
CA LEU A 80 6.85 -9.66 -15.23
C LEU A 80 6.70 -9.82 -16.76
N GLN A 81 7.05 -10.99 -17.29
CA GLN A 81 6.91 -11.29 -18.72
C GLN A 81 5.45 -11.23 -19.20
N GLU A 82 4.49 -11.71 -18.40
CA GLU A 82 3.05 -11.57 -18.68
C GLU A 82 2.62 -10.08 -18.81
N HIS A 83 3.40 -9.14 -18.26
CA HIS A 83 3.18 -7.69 -18.34
C HIS A 83 4.18 -6.98 -19.26
N GLY A 84 4.90 -7.73 -20.10
CA GLY A 84 5.83 -7.18 -21.09
C GLY A 84 7.17 -6.69 -20.53
N ILE A 85 7.50 -7.04 -19.28
CA ILE A 85 8.75 -6.65 -18.61
C ILE A 85 9.69 -7.85 -18.59
N ASP A 86 10.85 -7.71 -19.22
CA ASP A 86 11.87 -8.77 -19.25
C ASP A 86 13.09 -8.37 -18.40
N LEU A 87 13.22 -8.98 -17.25
CA LEU A 87 14.38 -8.89 -16.36
C LEU A 87 15.19 -10.19 -16.31
N SER A 88 14.96 -11.12 -17.23
CA SER A 88 15.53 -12.47 -17.16
C SER A 88 17.06 -12.53 -17.22
N THR A 89 17.70 -11.48 -17.73
CA THR A 89 19.16 -11.36 -17.83
C THR A 89 19.80 -10.68 -16.64
N ASN A 90 19.00 -10.11 -15.74
CA ASN A 90 19.53 -9.38 -14.60
C ASN A 90 19.78 -10.32 -13.44
N ASP A 91 20.97 -10.22 -12.87
CA ASP A 91 21.28 -10.88 -11.60
C ASP A 91 20.60 -10.11 -10.46
N LEU A 92 19.44 -10.61 -10.04
CA LEU A 92 18.75 -10.13 -8.84
C LEU A 92 19.26 -10.88 -7.60
N SER A 93 20.57 -11.10 -7.53
CA SER A 93 21.21 -11.69 -6.37
C SER A 93 21.19 -10.70 -5.21
N GLY A 94 21.02 -11.22 -4.01
CA GLY A 94 21.14 -10.49 -2.77
C GLY A 94 21.27 -11.49 -1.64
N ASP A 95 22.13 -11.21 -0.68
CA ASP A 95 22.37 -12.11 0.45
C ASP A 95 21.15 -12.16 1.39
N ASP A 96 20.38 -11.09 1.39
CA ASP A 96 19.15 -10.96 2.16
C ASP A 96 18.01 -10.34 1.35
N ARG A 97 16.85 -10.15 2.01
CA ARG A 97 15.62 -9.62 1.40
C ARG A 97 15.76 -8.15 0.98
N ALA A 98 16.48 -7.35 1.76
CA ALA A 98 16.65 -5.93 1.49
C ALA A 98 17.60 -5.71 0.30
N ASP A 99 18.70 -6.47 0.23
CA ASP A 99 19.63 -6.44 -0.90
C ASP A 99 18.95 -6.88 -2.20
N PHE A 100 18.13 -7.94 -2.12
CA PHE A 100 17.33 -8.37 -3.26
C PHE A 100 16.37 -7.27 -3.75
N VAL A 101 15.65 -6.63 -2.84
CA VAL A 101 14.70 -5.56 -3.22
C VAL A 101 15.43 -4.35 -3.79
N ALA A 102 16.61 -4.00 -3.26
CA ALA A 102 17.44 -2.94 -3.82
C ALA A 102 17.89 -3.26 -5.26
N ALA A 103 18.39 -4.48 -5.49
CA ALA A 103 18.76 -4.93 -6.85
C ALA A 103 17.55 -4.93 -7.80
N LEU A 104 16.40 -5.40 -7.31
CA LEU A 104 15.16 -5.43 -8.07
C LEU A 104 14.68 -4.03 -8.48
N THR A 105 14.64 -3.08 -7.54
CA THR A 105 14.18 -1.71 -7.83
C THR A 105 15.11 -1.00 -8.78
N ALA A 106 16.43 -1.14 -8.60
CA ALA A 106 17.42 -0.58 -9.52
C ALA A 106 17.28 -1.16 -10.94
N SER A 107 17.07 -2.48 -11.05
CA SER A 107 16.87 -3.14 -12.34
C SER A 107 15.57 -2.68 -13.02
N LEU A 108 14.47 -2.56 -12.28
CA LEU A 108 13.20 -2.05 -12.83
C LEU A 108 13.34 -0.60 -13.30
N GLU A 109 13.98 0.26 -12.51
CA GLU A 109 14.20 1.67 -12.87
C GLU A 109 15.08 1.81 -14.12
N GLN A 110 16.05 0.92 -14.30
CA GLN A 110 16.92 0.92 -15.48
C GLN A 110 16.24 0.37 -16.74
N MET A 111 15.52 -0.75 -16.60
CA MET A 111 14.99 -1.51 -17.74
C MET A 111 13.57 -1.09 -18.14
N ALA A 112 12.80 -0.54 -17.23
CA ALA A 112 11.42 -0.13 -17.44
C ALA A 112 11.09 1.17 -16.68
N PRO A 113 11.82 2.28 -16.96
CA PRO A 113 11.72 3.53 -16.21
C PRO A 113 10.32 4.18 -16.25
N GLU A 114 9.51 3.83 -17.27
CA GLU A 114 8.13 4.30 -17.41
C GLU A 114 7.15 3.59 -16.48
N ILE A 115 7.53 2.44 -15.90
CA ILE A 115 6.66 1.65 -15.02
C ILE A 115 6.87 2.07 -13.57
N PRO A 116 5.88 2.72 -12.94
CA PRO A 116 6.03 3.15 -11.56
C PRO A 116 6.02 1.97 -10.59
N VAL A 117 6.96 1.93 -9.67
CA VAL A 117 7.09 0.87 -8.66
C VAL A 117 6.62 1.37 -7.30
N TYR A 118 5.80 0.56 -6.63
CA TYR A 118 5.23 0.88 -5.33
C TYR A 118 5.39 -0.26 -4.33
N PHE A 119 5.47 0.11 -3.06
CA PHE A 119 5.44 -0.80 -1.91
C PHE A 119 4.29 -0.40 -1.00
N ALA A 120 3.38 -1.33 -0.71
CA ALA A 120 2.34 -1.11 0.28
C ALA A 120 2.97 -0.78 1.65
N LEU A 121 2.33 0.08 2.45
CA LEU A 121 2.88 0.46 3.77
C LEU A 121 2.97 -0.71 4.74
N THR A 122 2.26 -1.79 4.47
CA THR A 122 2.33 -3.08 5.19
C THR A 122 3.64 -3.82 4.98
N VAL A 123 4.41 -3.50 3.93
CA VAL A 123 5.70 -4.15 3.64
C VAL A 123 6.69 -3.87 4.76
N GLY A 124 7.20 -4.93 5.39
CA GLY A 124 8.10 -4.86 6.53
C GLY A 124 9.49 -4.31 6.18
N ASN A 125 10.16 -3.75 7.19
CA ASN A 125 11.49 -3.13 7.02
C ASN A 125 12.54 -4.10 6.48
N GLN A 126 12.41 -5.40 6.78
CA GLN A 126 13.30 -6.44 6.25
C GLN A 126 13.37 -6.52 4.71
N PHE A 127 12.42 -5.89 4.00
CA PHE A 127 12.43 -5.76 2.55
C PHE A 127 12.86 -4.38 2.08
N ARG A 128 12.63 -3.31 2.88
CA ARG A 128 12.75 -1.92 2.48
C ARG A 128 14.01 -1.22 2.97
N GLU A 129 14.75 -1.83 3.89
CA GLU A 129 15.84 -1.18 4.64
C GLU A 129 16.84 -0.45 3.73
N ARG A 130 17.19 -1.03 2.57
CA ARG A 130 18.15 -0.46 1.62
C ARG A 130 17.58 0.63 0.71
N ILE A 131 16.26 0.77 0.65
CA ILE A 131 15.58 1.70 -0.25
C ILE A 131 14.70 2.71 0.47
N ASN A 132 14.72 2.74 1.81
CA ASN A 132 13.81 3.61 2.58
C ASN A 132 13.93 5.09 2.23
N ASP A 133 15.12 5.57 1.88
CA ASP A 133 15.35 6.97 1.53
C ASP A 133 14.77 7.35 0.16
N ASP A 134 14.53 6.35 -0.70
CA ASP A 134 13.96 6.47 -2.04
C ASP A 134 12.46 6.13 -2.08
N LEU A 135 11.83 5.95 -0.92
CA LEU A 135 10.40 5.65 -0.79
C LEU A 135 9.61 6.92 -0.42
N TYR A 136 8.74 7.33 -1.31
CA TYR A 136 7.90 8.51 -1.17
C TYR A 136 6.44 8.10 -0.92
N MET A 137 5.94 8.37 0.28
CA MET A 137 4.58 8.01 0.68
C MET A 137 3.54 8.82 -0.11
N VAL A 138 2.59 8.11 -0.75
CA VAL A 138 1.55 8.71 -1.58
C VAL A 138 0.12 8.28 -1.19
N GLY A 139 -0.01 7.60 -0.07
CA GLY A 139 -1.26 7.06 0.45
C GLY A 139 -0.98 5.83 1.31
N LEU A 140 -1.63 4.69 1.03
CA LEU A 140 -1.33 3.40 1.65
C LEU A 140 -0.20 2.63 0.94
N ALA A 141 0.49 3.30 0.03
CA ALA A 141 1.72 2.81 -0.59
C ALA A 141 2.75 3.94 -0.67
N SER A 142 4.02 3.55 -0.75
CA SER A 142 5.12 4.45 -1.09
C SER A 142 5.61 4.15 -2.51
N ARG A 143 5.81 5.18 -3.32
CA ARG A 143 6.44 5.07 -4.63
C ARG A 143 7.96 5.05 -4.47
N TYR A 144 8.60 4.08 -5.11
CA TYR A 144 10.05 4.09 -5.26
C TYR A 144 10.46 5.09 -6.35
N SER A 145 11.51 5.86 -6.08
CA SER A 145 12.16 6.72 -7.05
C SER A 145 13.55 7.11 -6.54
N SER A 146 14.60 6.91 -7.33
CA SER A 146 15.93 7.41 -7.04
C SER A 146 16.03 8.95 -7.15
N HIS A 147 14.98 9.60 -7.63
CA HIS A 147 14.85 11.05 -7.76
C HIS A 147 13.67 11.56 -6.94
N GLY A 148 13.79 12.76 -6.39
CA GLY A 148 12.69 13.39 -5.64
C GLY A 148 11.41 13.52 -6.47
N ILE A 149 10.26 13.23 -5.86
CA ILE A 149 8.94 13.37 -6.48
C ILE A 149 8.01 14.23 -5.61
N ASP A 150 7.01 14.85 -6.22
CA ASP A 150 5.91 15.48 -5.48
C ASP A 150 4.99 14.39 -4.92
N ASN A 151 5.34 13.89 -3.73
CA ASN A 151 4.53 12.90 -3.03
C ASN A 151 3.37 13.55 -2.27
N LEU A 152 3.50 14.77 -1.77
CA LEU A 152 2.47 15.46 -0.99
C LEU A 152 1.24 15.79 -1.83
N GLY A 153 1.41 16.31 -3.05
CA GLY A 153 0.31 16.54 -3.97
C GLY A 153 -0.46 15.25 -4.30
N ARG A 154 0.26 14.13 -4.49
CA ARG A 154 -0.34 12.82 -4.73
C ARG A 154 -1.03 12.26 -3.48
N LEU A 155 -0.39 12.34 -2.32
CA LEU A 155 -0.94 11.94 -1.04
C LEU A 155 -2.28 12.64 -0.78
N ARG A 156 -2.29 13.98 -0.91
CA ARG A 156 -3.49 14.79 -0.76
C ARG A 156 -4.59 14.36 -1.72
N HIS A 157 -4.28 14.25 -3.01
CA HIS A 157 -5.26 13.83 -4.02
C HIS A 157 -5.86 12.46 -3.70
N ASN A 158 -5.04 11.49 -3.31
CA ASN A 158 -5.50 10.15 -2.97
C ASN A 158 -6.41 10.15 -1.73
N LEU A 159 -6.00 10.82 -0.65
CA LEU A 159 -6.75 10.85 0.60
C LEU A 159 -8.07 11.64 0.49
N GLU A 160 -8.10 12.71 -0.29
CA GLU A 160 -9.26 13.59 -0.38
C GLU A 160 -10.28 13.19 -1.46
N HIS A 161 -9.81 12.50 -2.54
CA HIS A 161 -10.65 12.30 -3.73
C HIS A 161 -10.77 10.86 -4.20
N ARG A 162 -9.85 9.97 -3.81
CA ARG A 162 -9.82 8.60 -4.33
C ARG A 162 -10.15 7.53 -3.31
N PHE A 163 -9.80 7.78 -2.05
CA PHE A 163 -9.92 6.78 -1.00
C PHE A 163 -11.34 6.69 -0.45
N ARG A 164 -11.75 5.47 -0.14
CA ARG A 164 -12.94 5.16 0.66
C ARG A 164 -12.53 5.24 2.13
N LEU A 165 -12.92 6.28 2.83
CA LEU A 165 -12.55 6.51 4.23
C LEU A 165 -13.74 6.45 5.20
N ASP A 166 -14.97 6.32 4.68
CA ASP A 166 -16.17 6.35 5.52
C ASP A 166 -16.26 5.19 6.48
N TYR A 167 -15.78 4.00 6.07
CA TYR A 167 -15.76 2.84 6.93
C TYR A 167 -14.91 3.03 8.20
N LEU A 168 -13.89 3.90 8.17
CA LEU A 168 -13.08 4.24 9.34
C LEU A 168 -13.88 5.02 10.39
N LYS A 169 -14.91 5.77 9.99
CA LYS A 169 -15.78 6.54 10.88
C LYS A 169 -16.84 5.67 11.54
N HIS A 170 -17.35 4.69 10.81
CA HIS A 170 -18.57 3.96 11.18
C HIS A 170 -18.30 2.57 11.74
N ASP A 171 -17.07 2.09 11.63
CA ASP A 171 -16.66 0.76 12.14
C ASP A 171 -17.56 -0.40 11.63
N TRP A 172 -18.04 -0.31 10.37
CA TRP A 172 -19.03 -1.23 9.80
C TRP A 172 -18.55 -2.66 9.72
N TYR A 173 -17.24 -2.84 9.61
CA TYR A 173 -16.58 -4.14 9.44
C TYR A 173 -16.52 -4.96 10.74
N SER A 174 -16.94 -4.39 11.87
CA SER A 174 -16.72 -4.99 13.18
C SER A 174 -17.86 -5.91 13.64
N GLU A 175 -19.09 -5.65 13.21
CA GLU A 175 -20.28 -6.38 13.67
C GLU A 175 -20.44 -7.72 12.95
N ASP A 176 -20.32 -7.73 11.62
CA ASP A 176 -20.58 -8.91 10.80
C ASP A 176 -19.38 -9.86 10.71
N HIS A 177 -18.18 -9.40 11.06
CA HIS A 177 -16.92 -10.14 10.92
C HIS A 177 -16.03 -10.03 12.17
N PRO A 178 -16.48 -10.47 13.35
CA PRO A 178 -15.74 -10.27 14.61
C PRO A 178 -14.36 -10.93 14.63
N SER A 179 -14.15 -12.03 13.90
CA SER A 179 -12.86 -12.71 13.81
C SER A 179 -11.81 -11.94 12.99
N THR A 180 -12.23 -11.09 12.05
CA THR A 180 -11.33 -10.28 11.21
C THR A 180 -11.15 -8.86 11.72
N ARG A 181 -11.97 -8.42 12.69
CA ARG A 181 -11.90 -7.09 13.29
C ARG A 181 -10.50 -6.71 13.76
N PRO A 182 -9.75 -7.54 14.51
CA PRO A 182 -8.40 -7.19 14.96
C PRO A 182 -7.43 -6.98 13.79
N VAL A 183 -7.58 -7.76 12.70
CA VAL A 183 -6.74 -7.64 11.51
C VAL A 183 -7.02 -6.34 10.77
N VAL A 184 -8.31 -5.99 10.59
CA VAL A 184 -8.71 -4.74 9.93
C VAL A 184 -8.30 -3.54 10.76
N ALA A 185 -8.50 -3.57 12.08
CA ALA A 185 -8.06 -2.51 12.98
C ALA A 185 -6.55 -2.30 12.92
N TRP A 186 -5.77 -3.38 12.91
CA TRP A 186 -4.33 -3.31 12.74
C TRP A 186 -3.92 -2.75 11.37
N LEU A 187 -4.54 -3.20 10.28
CA LEU A 187 -4.28 -2.65 8.95
C LEU A 187 -4.59 -1.17 8.87
N ASN A 188 -5.66 -0.71 9.54
CA ASN A 188 -6.07 0.68 9.55
C ASN A 188 -5.04 1.60 10.24
N THR A 189 -4.17 1.07 11.10
CA THR A 189 -3.05 1.86 11.67
C THR A 189 -2.11 2.40 10.58
N ASN A 190 -2.06 1.78 9.40
CA ASN A 190 -1.26 2.28 8.27
C ASN A 190 -1.74 3.63 7.73
N TYR A 191 -2.96 4.07 8.03
CA TYR A 191 -3.41 5.43 7.69
C TYR A 191 -2.81 6.52 8.60
N ALA A 192 -2.30 6.16 9.79
CA ALA A 192 -1.86 7.14 10.78
C ALA A 192 -0.79 8.10 10.22
N TYR A 193 0.25 7.57 9.60
CA TYR A 193 1.30 8.41 9.02
C TYR A 193 0.86 9.20 7.78
N PRO A 194 0.14 8.64 6.78
CA PRO A 194 -0.46 9.40 5.69
C PRO A 194 -1.33 10.57 6.16
N PHE A 195 -2.20 10.34 7.14
CA PHE A 195 -3.05 11.40 7.69
C PHE A 195 -2.23 12.47 8.41
N PHE A 196 -1.23 12.06 9.16
CA PHE A 196 -0.37 12.97 9.89
C PHE A 196 0.49 13.83 8.94
N LEU A 197 1.04 13.22 7.88
CA LEU A 197 1.80 13.93 6.87
C LEU A 197 0.96 14.99 6.14
N LEU A 198 -0.31 14.65 5.85
CA LEU A 198 -1.24 15.63 5.24
C LEU A 198 -1.62 16.73 6.24
N ALA A 199 -1.77 16.41 7.52
CA ALA A 199 -1.98 17.41 8.57
C ALA A 199 -0.81 18.39 8.68
N ASP A 200 0.43 17.90 8.65
CA ASP A 200 1.63 18.73 8.66
C ASP A 200 1.68 19.65 7.43
N HIS A 201 1.36 19.11 6.25
CA HIS A 201 1.26 19.93 5.02
C HIS A 201 0.29 21.08 5.18
N TYR A 202 -0.92 20.85 5.70
CA TYR A 202 -1.91 21.90 5.94
C TYR A 202 -1.49 22.89 7.02
N GLN A 203 -0.79 22.44 8.05
CA GLN A 203 -0.24 23.34 9.08
C GLN A 203 0.77 24.31 8.48
N ILE A 204 1.69 23.80 7.65
CA ILE A 204 2.72 24.60 6.98
C ILE A 204 2.09 25.57 5.94
N SER A 205 1.03 25.13 5.26
CA SER A 205 0.31 25.93 4.28
C SER A 205 -0.63 27.00 4.88
N GLY A 206 -0.71 27.11 6.22
CA GLY A 206 -1.55 28.08 6.90
C GLY A 206 -3.04 27.73 6.92
N GLU A 207 -3.37 26.45 6.84
CA GLU A 207 -4.74 25.89 6.90
C GLU A 207 -4.96 25.06 8.18
N PRO A 208 -4.92 25.67 9.38
CA PRO A 208 -4.90 24.93 10.64
C PRO A 208 -6.15 24.08 10.88
N GLU A 209 -7.33 24.55 10.46
CA GLU A 209 -8.59 23.79 10.63
C GLU A 209 -8.55 22.47 9.84
N ARG A 210 -7.99 22.46 8.63
CA ARG A 210 -7.79 21.24 7.85
C ARG A 210 -6.72 20.34 8.47
N SER A 211 -5.64 20.93 8.98
CA SER A 211 -4.60 20.24 9.71
C SER A 211 -5.20 19.45 10.88
N ASP A 212 -6.03 20.10 11.71
CA ASP A 212 -6.64 19.48 12.88
C ASP A 212 -7.55 18.30 12.51
N ILE A 213 -8.34 18.41 11.45
CA ILE A 213 -9.18 17.31 10.93
C ILE A 213 -8.33 16.06 10.60
N TRP A 214 -7.25 16.23 9.85
CA TRP A 214 -6.41 15.11 9.46
C TRP A 214 -5.60 14.54 10.63
N ARG A 215 -5.15 15.40 11.54
CA ARG A 215 -4.48 14.99 12.78
C ARG A 215 -5.39 14.17 13.67
N GLN A 216 -6.65 14.59 13.83
CA GLN A 216 -7.64 13.82 14.60
C GLN A 216 -7.87 12.44 13.99
N ARG A 217 -8.00 12.34 12.67
CA ARG A 217 -8.13 11.05 11.96
C ARG A 217 -6.93 10.12 12.23
N ALA A 218 -5.70 10.68 12.25
CA ALA A 218 -4.51 9.91 12.59
C ALA A 218 -4.57 9.33 14.03
N PHE A 219 -5.01 10.12 14.98
CA PHE A 219 -5.20 9.66 16.35
C PHE A 219 -6.35 8.65 16.48
N ASP A 220 -7.42 8.83 15.73
CA ASP A 220 -8.57 7.90 15.75
C ASP A 220 -8.18 6.49 15.29
N VAL A 221 -7.42 6.35 14.21
CA VAL A 221 -6.97 5.02 13.74
C VAL A 221 -5.88 4.41 14.64
N ALA A 222 -5.18 5.22 15.43
CA ALA A 222 -4.14 4.78 16.35
C ALA A 222 -4.68 4.55 17.78
N ARG A 223 -5.98 4.80 18.04
CA ARG A 223 -6.58 4.87 19.37
C ARG A 223 -6.25 3.67 20.27
N ASP A 224 -6.34 2.47 19.71
CA ASP A 224 -6.14 1.22 20.45
C ASP A 224 -4.67 0.73 20.41
N TYR A 225 -3.75 1.58 19.93
CA TYR A 225 -2.32 1.27 19.77
C TYR A 225 -1.44 2.30 20.50
N PRO A 226 -1.22 2.14 21.82
CA PRO A 226 -0.56 3.15 22.66
C PRO A 226 0.82 3.59 22.19
N LEU A 227 1.64 2.65 21.69
CA LEU A 227 2.97 2.95 21.18
C LEU A 227 2.91 3.83 19.91
N LEU A 228 1.96 3.57 19.02
CA LEU A 228 1.76 4.39 17.82
C LEU A 228 1.24 5.78 18.21
N LEU A 229 0.31 5.87 19.15
CA LEU A 229 -0.17 7.17 19.67
C LEU A 229 0.96 8.00 20.24
N GLU A 230 1.86 7.39 21.02
CA GLU A 230 3.02 8.05 21.57
C GLU A 230 3.97 8.55 20.48
N GLN A 231 4.25 7.71 19.49
CA GLN A 231 5.06 8.11 18.33
C GLN A 231 4.47 9.30 17.58
N LEU A 232 3.15 9.31 17.35
CA LEU A 232 2.46 10.42 16.69
C LEU A 232 2.51 11.72 17.49
N ARG A 233 2.35 11.65 18.84
CA ARG A 233 2.41 12.82 19.73
C ARG A 233 3.80 13.44 19.82
N ASN A 234 4.84 12.60 19.77
CA ASN A 234 6.23 13.03 19.87
C ASN A 234 6.85 13.43 18.52
N ARG A 235 6.07 13.33 17.42
CA ARG A 235 6.57 13.65 16.09
C ARG A 235 6.63 15.16 15.90
N THR A 236 7.81 15.64 15.48
CA THR A 236 7.94 16.99 14.92
C THR A 236 7.45 17.01 13.47
N PRO A 237 6.79 18.09 13.02
CA PRO A 237 6.39 18.23 11.63
C PRO A 237 7.56 18.01 10.67
N ARG A 238 7.36 17.23 9.62
CA ARG A 238 8.36 16.98 8.58
C ARG A 238 7.73 17.21 7.20
N GLU A 239 8.53 17.71 6.29
CA GLU A 239 8.14 17.95 4.89
C GLU A 239 8.20 16.70 4.00
N LYS A 240 8.61 15.54 4.54
CA LYS A 240 8.76 14.27 3.80
C LYS A 240 7.99 13.14 4.48
#